data_58d4760ce42b5d4343be482e6d83ed79
#
_entry.id   58d4760ce42b5d4343be482e6d83ed79
#
_cell.length_a   1.000
_cell.length_b   1.000
_cell.length_c   1.000
_cell.angle_alpha   90.00
_cell.angle_beta   90.00
_cell.angle_gamma   90.00
#
_symmetry.space_group_name_H-M   'P 1'
#
loop_
_entity.id
_entity.type
_entity.pdbx_description
1 polymer ?
#
loop_
_entity_poly.entity_id
_entity_poly.type
_entity_poly.pdbx_seq_one_letter_code
_entity_poly.pdbx_strand_id
1 'polypeptide(L)'
;DVYKRQAQNGLNCATMAAKGFKGPSQAFEGQWGYLHAYASGGDTKKALDGLGNKFETLNLGVKPYPSCRYSHAAIDGIIDLKKELDFSIDDLDDIDIGLSKTALNIIGYPLEDKQNPKSIVDGQFSMPFCAAVAAKSGGLKWDDYKDHLNNNHTLALCNKIKVNPDKDAEKCCPEFMSAKVKMVVKGKTYEKFVKIPKGEPENFMKDEEFISKFKGLTEPYLSNERVNQLTDLMLKIDQANNVNSIFEYSQIDL
;
A
#
# COMPACT_ATOMS: atom_id res chain seq x y z
N ASP A 1 6.41 -6.39 7.93
CA ASP A 1 6.91 -7.46 8.82
C ASP A 1 6.68 -7.23 10.31
N VAL A 2 6.52 -6.00 10.77
CA VAL A 2 6.34 -5.70 12.22
C VAL A 2 5.11 -6.43 12.77
N TYR A 3 3.96 -6.32 12.15
CA TYR A 3 2.72 -6.93 12.63
C TYR A 3 2.75 -8.47 12.64
N LYS A 4 3.40 -9.07 11.64
CA LYS A 4 3.58 -10.54 11.59
C LYS A 4 4.45 -11.03 12.73
N ARG A 5 5.53 -10.33 13.05
CA ARG A 5 6.39 -10.62 14.19
C ARG A 5 5.67 -10.44 15.54
N GLN A 6 4.84 -9.40 15.65
CA GLN A 6 4.06 -9.18 16.86
C GLN A 6 3.09 -10.33 17.12
N ALA A 7 2.36 -10.79 16.09
CA ALA A 7 1.48 -11.95 16.20
C ALA A 7 2.24 -13.23 16.58
N GLN A 8 3.38 -13.50 15.93
CA GLN A 8 4.23 -14.64 16.25
C GLN A 8 4.76 -14.59 17.67
N ASN A 9 5.25 -13.42 18.11
CA ASN A 9 5.76 -13.24 19.47
C ASN A 9 4.66 -13.41 20.51
N GLY A 10 3.46 -12.87 20.24
CA GLY A 10 2.30 -13.05 21.11
C GLY A 10 1.94 -14.52 21.30
N LEU A 11 1.90 -15.29 20.20
CA LEU A 11 1.62 -16.74 20.25
C LEU A 11 2.73 -17.50 21.01
N ASN A 12 3.99 -17.18 20.75
CA ASN A 12 5.10 -17.79 21.46
C ASN A 12 5.06 -17.50 22.97
N CYS A 13 4.83 -16.26 23.35
CA CYS A 13 4.70 -15.87 24.76
C CYS A 13 3.52 -16.57 25.44
N ALA A 14 2.36 -16.65 24.79
CA ALA A 14 1.21 -17.36 25.32
C ALA A 14 1.50 -18.85 25.50
N THR A 15 2.19 -19.48 24.55
CA THR A 15 2.60 -20.90 24.64
C THR A 15 3.59 -21.12 25.77
N MET A 16 4.54 -20.21 25.97
CA MET A 16 5.48 -20.28 27.10
C MET A 16 4.77 -20.11 28.43
N ALA A 17 3.84 -19.16 28.53
CA ALA A 17 3.04 -18.93 29.72
C ALA A 17 2.19 -20.17 30.06
N ALA A 18 1.58 -20.81 29.09
CA ALA A 18 0.85 -22.06 29.25
C ALA A 18 1.72 -23.21 29.81
N LYS A 19 3.03 -23.19 29.55
CA LYS A 19 4.04 -24.13 30.08
C LYS A 19 4.63 -23.68 31.43
N GLY A 20 4.08 -22.63 32.05
CA GLY A 20 4.48 -22.18 33.39
C GLY A 20 5.55 -21.09 33.41
N PHE A 21 5.96 -20.53 32.27
CA PHE A 21 6.86 -19.38 32.26
C PHE A 21 6.14 -18.15 32.86
N LYS A 22 6.79 -17.48 33.82
CA LYS A 22 6.23 -16.33 34.53
C LYS A 22 6.97 -15.06 34.18
N GLY A 23 6.20 -14.00 33.91
CA GLY A 23 6.70 -12.64 33.74
C GLY A 23 6.41 -11.75 34.95
N PRO A 24 6.85 -10.49 34.94
CA PRO A 24 6.53 -9.53 35.97
C PRO A 24 5.03 -9.22 36.01
N SER A 25 4.44 -9.14 37.20
CA SER A 25 3.00 -8.90 37.39
C SER A 25 2.53 -7.51 36.97
N GLN A 26 3.45 -6.53 36.92
CA GLN A 26 3.18 -5.14 36.56
C GLN A 26 3.94 -4.75 35.29
N ALA A 27 3.87 -5.60 34.26
CA ALA A 27 4.62 -5.42 33.01
C ALA A 27 4.23 -4.14 32.25
N PHE A 28 3.01 -3.67 32.36
CA PHE A 28 2.52 -2.48 31.65
C PHE A 28 2.57 -1.23 32.52
N GLU A 29 1.93 -1.23 33.69
CA GLU A 29 1.70 -0.07 34.56
C GLU A 29 2.80 0.16 35.62
N GLY A 30 3.66 -0.82 35.85
CA GLY A 30 4.72 -0.73 36.84
C GLY A 30 5.71 0.40 36.56
N GLN A 31 6.42 0.87 37.60
CA GLN A 31 7.41 1.95 37.50
C GLN A 31 8.46 1.69 36.39
N TRP A 32 8.80 0.43 36.14
CA TRP A 32 9.72 -0.03 35.09
C TRP A 32 8.98 -0.73 33.95
N GLY A 33 7.64 -0.56 33.93
CA GLY A 33 6.78 -1.19 32.92
C GLY A 33 6.78 -0.45 31.60
N TYR A 34 6.10 -1.06 30.62
CA TYR A 34 6.02 -0.61 29.23
C TYR A 34 5.56 0.85 29.11
N LEU A 35 4.51 1.25 29.83
CA LEU A 35 3.95 2.59 29.73
C LEU A 35 4.91 3.68 30.21
N HIS A 36 5.71 3.40 31.26
CA HIS A 36 6.74 4.34 31.70
C HIS A 36 7.94 4.37 30.74
N ALA A 37 8.34 3.22 30.23
CA ALA A 37 9.50 3.14 29.33
C ALA A 37 9.24 3.80 27.95
N TYR A 38 8.02 3.70 27.43
CA TYR A 38 7.71 4.11 26.04
C TYR A 38 6.66 5.22 25.92
N ALA A 39 5.86 5.49 26.95
CA ALA A 39 4.76 6.44 26.88
C ALA A 39 4.74 7.45 28.04
N SER A 40 5.86 7.67 28.71
CA SER A 40 6.00 8.62 29.83
C SER A 40 4.92 8.45 30.93
N GLY A 41 4.54 7.21 31.24
CA GLY A 41 3.53 6.89 32.25
C GLY A 41 2.08 6.96 31.73
N GLY A 42 1.85 6.53 30.49
CA GLY A 42 0.53 6.56 29.81
C GLY A 42 -0.63 6.02 30.67
N ASP A 43 -1.82 6.47 30.32
CA ASP A 43 -3.08 6.13 31.04
C ASP A 43 -3.61 4.75 30.62
N THR A 44 -3.57 3.78 31.55
CA THR A 44 -4.07 2.41 31.34
C THR A 44 -5.57 2.37 31.05
N LYS A 45 -6.37 3.32 31.55
CA LYS A 45 -7.80 3.39 31.26
C LYS A 45 -8.06 3.67 29.81
N LYS A 46 -7.27 4.58 29.19
CA LYS A 46 -7.35 4.86 27.75
C LYS A 46 -6.94 3.66 26.89
N ALA A 47 -6.01 2.84 27.37
CA ALA A 47 -5.60 1.63 26.68
C ALA A 47 -6.73 0.56 26.60
N LEU A 48 -7.66 0.59 27.51
CA LEU A 48 -8.79 -0.34 27.60
C LEU A 48 -10.11 0.27 27.10
N ASP A 49 -10.11 1.56 26.73
CA ASP A 49 -11.31 2.25 26.28
C ASP A 49 -11.85 1.64 24.97
N GLY A 50 -13.12 1.29 24.97
CA GLY A 50 -13.78 0.66 23.83
C GLY A 50 -13.40 -0.81 23.59
N LEU A 51 -12.61 -1.44 24.46
CA LEU A 51 -12.23 -2.85 24.31
C LEU A 51 -13.46 -3.76 24.18
N GLY A 52 -13.49 -4.59 23.12
CA GLY A 52 -14.63 -5.46 22.79
C GLY A 52 -15.80 -4.78 22.07
N ASN A 53 -15.80 -3.44 21.94
CA ASN A 53 -16.84 -2.68 21.23
C ASN A 53 -16.31 -1.88 20.05
N LYS A 54 -15.08 -1.38 20.15
CA LYS A 54 -14.43 -0.58 19.11
C LYS A 54 -13.28 -1.37 18.50
N PHE A 55 -13.36 -1.63 17.19
CA PHE A 55 -12.35 -2.38 16.45
C PHE A 55 -11.65 -1.46 15.47
N GLU A 56 -10.43 -1.04 15.80
CA GLU A 56 -9.62 -0.16 14.94
C GLU A 56 -9.23 -0.82 13.59
N THR A 57 -9.37 -2.14 13.46
CA THR A 57 -9.21 -2.85 12.20
C THR A 57 -10.13 -2.32 11.10
N LEU A 58 -11.32 -1.79 11.46
CA LEU A 58 -12.26 -1.18 10.53
C LEU A 58 -11.75 0.15 9.95
N ASN A 59 -10.77 0.78 10.62
CA ASN A 59 -10.15 2.03 10.20
C ASN A 59 -8.81 1.80 9.46
N LEU A 60 -8.50 0.56 9.08
CA LEU A 60 -7.27 0.25 8.34
C LEU A 60 -7.49 0.42 6.84
N GLY A 61 -6.59 1.16 6.21
CA GLY A 61 -6.50 1.20 4.76
C GLY A 61 -5.80 -0.04 4.19
N VAL A 62 -6.15 -0.42 2.97
CA VAL A 62 -5.51 -1.49 2.21
C VAL A 62 -4.83 -0.93 0.98
N LYS A 63 -3.57 -1.29 0.74
CA LYS A 63 -2.84 -0.84 -0.44
C LYS A 63 -3.37 -1.51 -1.71
N PRO A 64 -3.94 -0.80 -2.69
CA PRO A 64 -4.26 -1.37 -3.99
C PRO A 64 -3.00 -1.62 -4.84
N TYR A 65 -1.95 -0.83 -4.65
CA TYR A 65 -0.69 -0.91 -5.41
C TYR A 65 0.48 -1.35 -4.52
N PRO A 66 1.43 -2.15 -5.04
CA PRO A 66 2.59 -2.65 -4.28
C PRO A 66 3.72 -1.61 -4.17
N SER A 67 3.40 -0.38 -3.77
CA SER A 67 4.33 0.75 -3.67
C SER A 67 4.19 1.50 -2.34
N CYS A 68 5.00 2.53 -2.14
CA CYS A 68 4.85 3.44 -1.01
C CYS A 68 3.47 4.13 -1.06
N ARG A 69 2.82 4.24 0.09
CA ARG A 69 1.47 4.82 0.18
C ARG A 69 1.39 6.24 -0.41
N TYR A 70 2.44 7.03 -0.29
CA TYR A 70 2.50 8.38 -0.85
C TYR A 70 2.39 8.44 -2.38
N SER A 71 2.60 7.33 -3.10
CA SER A 71 2.42 7.28 -4.56
C SER A 71 0.98 7.02 -5.01
N HIS A 72 0.11 6.52 -4.12
CA HIS A 72 -1.19 5.95 -4.51
C HIS A 72 -2.14 7.00 -5.10
N ALA A 73 -2.25 8.19 -4.48
CA ALA A 73 -3.11 9.26 -5.01
C ALA A 73 -2.69 9.71 -6.42
N ALA A 74 -1.38 9.76 -6.68
CA ALA A 74 -0.90 10.09 -8.02
C ALA A 74 -1.18 8.96 -9.03
N ILE A 75 -1.02 7.69 -8.61
CA ILE A 75 -1.39 6.55 -9.45
C ILE A 75 -2.89 6.59 -9.80
N ASP A 76 -3.76 6.81 -8.81
CA ASP A 76 -5.21 6.95 -9.02
C ASP A 76 -5.52 8.07 -10.03
N GLY A 77 -4.91 9.25 -9.84
CA GLY A 77 -5.11 10.38 -10.73
C GLY A 77 -4.67 10.12 -12.18
N ILE A 78 -3.56 9.40 -12.36
CA ILE A 78 -3.06 9.00 -13.68
C ILE A 78 -4.01 7.99 -14.34
N ILE A 79 -4.46 6.98 -13.57
CA ILE A 79 -5.40 5.96 -14.07
C ILE A 79 -6.73 6.62 -14.50
N ASP A 80 -7.25 7.53 -13.69
CA ASP A 80 -8.46 8.25 -14.00
C ASP A 80 -8.32 9.09 -15.28
N LEU A 81 -7.26 9.90 -15.39
CA LEU A 81 -7.00 10.71 -16.57
C LEU A 81 -6.78 9.82 -17.81
N LYS A 82 -6.09 8.69 -17.66
CA LYS A 82 -5.89 7.75 -18.77
C LYS A 82 -7.21 7.19 -19.28
N LYS A 83 -8.13 6.85 -18.39
CA LYS A 83 -9.47 6.36 -18.76
C LYS A 83 -10.34 7.46 -19.39
N GLU A 84 -10.26 8.69 -18.86
CA GLU A 84 -11.04 9.83 -19.34
C GLU A 84 -10.60 10.28 -20.74
N LEU A 85 -9.29 10.20 -21.04
CA LEU A 85 -8.72 10.77 -22.27
C LEU A 85 -8.48 9.74 -23.38
N ASP A 86 -8.46 8.44 -23.06
CA ASP A 86 -8.21 7.32 -24.00
C ASP A 86 -7.04 7.60 -24.96
N PHE A 87 -5.86 7.98 -24.43
CA PHE A 87 -4.69 8.33 -25.22
C PHE A 87 -3.65 7.20 -25.31
N SER A 88 -2.88 7.19 -26.39
CA SER A 88 -1.68 6.37 -26.49
C SER A 88 -0.55 6.94 -25.64
N ILE A 89 0.34 6.10 -25.11
CA ILE A 89 1.51 6.53 -24.35
C ILE A 89 2.43 7.45 -25.18
N ASP A 90 2.43 7.28 -26.50
CA ASP A 90 3.21 8.11 -27.43
C ASP A 90 2.66 9.55 -27.55
N ASP A 91 1.39 9.76 -27.22
CA ASP A 91 0.72 11.06 -27.17
C ASP A 91 1.04 11.86 -25.89
N LEU A 92 1.70 11.23 -24.92
CA LEU A 92 2.04 11.83 -23.63
C LEU A 92 3.33 12.64 -23.71
N ASP A 93 3.21 13.95 -23.52
CA ASP A 93 4.35 14.86 -23.56
C ASP A 93 5.11 14.88 -22.23
N ASP A 94 4.42 15.17 -21.11
CA ASP A 94 4.98 15.14 -19.75
C ASP A 94 3.92 14.87 -18.66
N ILE A 95 4.40 14.60 -17.44
CA ILE A 95 3.58 14.51 -16.22
C ILE A 95 4.26 15.35 -15.14
N ASP A 96 3.49 16.21 -14.46
CA ASP A 96 3.91 16.94 -13.27
C ASP A 96 3.04 16.50 -12.08
N ILE A 97 3.70 16.05 -11.00
CA ILE A 97 3.04 15.49 -9.82
C ILE A 97 3.34 16.36 -8.62
N GLY A 98 2.30 17.02 -8.11
CA GLY A 98 2.32 17.81 -6.89
C GLY A 98 2.10 16.93 -5.66
N LEU A 99 3.01 16.99 -4.69
CA LEU A 99 3.02 16.17 -3.47
C LEU A 99 3.28 17.03 -2.22
N SER A 100 2.99 16.47 -1.04
CA SER A 100 3.45 17.04 0.23
C SER A 100 4.98 16.96 0.36
N LYS A 101 5.57 17.83 1.19
CA LYS A 101 7.02 17.81 1.45
C LYS A 101 7.51 16.48 1.99
N THR A 102 6.74 15.85 2.87
CA THR A 102 7.07 14.52 3.40
C THR A 102 7.10 13.47 2.29
N ALA A 103 6.12 13.47 1.39
CA ALA A 103 6.08 12.56 0.24
C ALA A 103 7.27 12.78 -0.68
N LEU A 104 7.61 14.04 -1.00
CA LEU A 104 8.76 14.38 -1.85
C LEU A 104 10.07 13.83 -1.28
N ASN A 105 10.30 13.97 0.02
CA ASN A 105 11.51 13.47 0.66
C ASN A 105 11.63 11.93 0.62
N ILE A 106 10.51 11.21 0.53
CA ILE A 106 10.49 9.74 0.56
C ILE A 106 10.52 9.16 -0.85
N ILE A 107 9.66 9.66 -1.76
CA ILE A 107 9.45 9.06 -3.08
C ILE A 107 9.82 9.97 -4.26
N GLY A 108 10.10 11.26 -4.01
CA GLY A 108 10.36 12.25 -5.06
C GLY A 108 11.82 12.59 -5.25
N TYR A 109 12.60 12.61 -4.18
CA TYR A 109 13.98 13.09 -4.21
C TYR A 109 15.00 12.07 -3.69
N PRO A 110 16.28 12.15 -4.11
CA PRO A 110 16.76 12.95 -5.26
C PRO A 110 16.09 12.50 -6.56
N LEU A 111 15.69 13.46 -7.41
CA LEU A 111 14.86 13.16 -8.61
C LEU A 111 15.58 12.22 -9.58
N GLU A 112 16.87 12.43 -9.81
CA GLU A 112 17.68 11.61 -10.72
C GLU A 112 17.69 10.13 -10.31
N ASP A 113 17.86 9.84 -9.01
CA ASP A 113 17.81 8.47 -8.48
C ASP A 113 16.40 7.88 -8.66
N LYS A 114 15.36 8.68 -8.40
CA LYS A 114 13.97 8.24 -8.53
C LYS A 114 13.55 8.00 -9.99
N GLN A 115 14.14 8.70 -10.94
CA GLN A 115 13.92 8.48 -12.37
C GLN A 115 14.65 7.25 -12.90
N ASN A 116 15.60 6.68 -12.15
CA ASN A 116 16.42 5.55 -12.58
C ASN A 116 16.57 4.46 -11.49
N PRO A 117 15.45 3.88 -10.99
CA PRO A 117 15.48 2.87 -9.95
C PRO A 117 16.24 1.62 -10.41
N LYS A 118 17.02 1.02 -9.51
CA LYS A 118 17.89 -0.14 -9.79
C LYS A 118 17.37 -1.45 -9.19
N SER A 119 16.42 -1.36 -8.29
CA SER A 119 15.83 -2.51 -7.61
C SER A 119 14.32 -2.36 -7.47
N ILE A 120 13.65 -3.46 -7.11
CA ILE A 120 12.21 -3.43 -6.79
C ILE A 120 11.93 -2.42 -5.68
N VAL A 121 12.77 -2.37 -4.65
CA VAL A 121 12.60 -1.44 -3.53
C VAL A 121 12.75 0.01 -4.00
N ASP A 122 13.75 0.30 -4.82
CA ASP A 122 13.90 1.65 -5.39
C ASP A 122 12.66 2.05 -6.20
N GLY A 123 12.15 1.13 -7.02
CA GLY A 123 10.91 1.34 -7.79
C GLY A 123 9.68 1.57 -6.91
N GLN A 124 9.54 0.81 -5.81
CA GLN A 124 8.45 0.98 -4.84
C GLN A 124 8.47 2.35 -4.14
N PHE A 125 9.64 2.97 -4.03
CA PHE A 125 9.86 4.28 -3.43
C PHE A 125 10.23 5.35 -4.46
N SER A 126 9.84 5.16 -5.72
CA SER A 126 10.02 6.13 -6.81
C SER A 126 8.68 6.60 -7.36
N MET A 127 8.36 7.88 -7.15
CA MET A 127 7.16 8.46 -7.77
C MET A 127 7.25 8.48 -9.30
N PRO A 128 8.36 8.90 -9.93
CA PRO A 128 8.48 8.85 -11.39
C PRO A 128 8.27 7.46 -11.97
N PHE A 129 8.84 6.43 -11.36
CA PHE A 129 8.69 5.06 -11.85
C PHE A 129 7.24 4.56 -11.69
N CYS A 130 6.63 4.73 -10.50
CA CYS A 130 5.24 4.34 -10.28
C CYS A 130 4.29 5.05 -11.26
N ALA A 131 4.53 6.34 -11.52
CA ALA A 131 3.74 7.12 -12.46
C ALA A 131 3.92 6.67 -13.92
N ALA A 132 5.17 6.38 -14.34
CA ALA A 132 5.46 5.87 -15.67
C ALA A 132 4.77 4.54 -15.94
N VAL A 133 4.83 3.61 -14.99
CA VAL A 133 4.16 2.31 -15.10
C VAL A 133 2.64 2.49 -15.12
N ALA A 134 2.09 3.32 -14.24
CA ALA A 134 0.65 3.59 -14.20
C ALA A 134 0.13 4.21 -15.51
N ALA A 135 0.85 5.16 -16.08
CA ALA A 135 0.53 5.79 -17.36
C ALA A 135 0.59 4.78 -18.53
N LYS A 136 1.55 3.88 -18.50
CA LYS A 136 1.76 2.87 -19.55
C LYS A 136 0.75 1.73 -19.44
N SER A 137 0.62 1.13 -18.26
CA SER A 137 -0.12 -0.12 -18.02
C SER A 137 -1.56 0.10 -17.51
N GLY A 138 -1.93 1.33 -17.15
CA GLY A 138 -3.23 1.61 -16.54
C GLY A 138 -3.35 1.14 -15.08
N GLY A 139 -2.23 0.93 -14.39
CA GLY A 139 -2.14 0.48 -13.01
C GLY A 139 -0.71 0.22 -12.59
N LEU A 140 -0.54 -0.38 -11.41
CA LEU A 140 0.74 -0.87 -10.92
C LEU A 140 0.51 -2.20 -10.19
N LYS A 141 1.03 -3.28 -10.75
CA LYS A 141 0.97 -4.65 -10.19
C LYS A 141 2.35 -5.12 -9.74
N TRP A 142 2.40 -6.25 -9.05
CA TRP A 142 3.66 -6.81 -8.56
C TRP A 142 4.63 -7.19 -9.69
N ASP A 143 4.13 -7.80 -10.75
CA ASP A 143 4.96 -8.26 -11.86
C ASP A 143 5.48 -7.11 -12.76
N ASP A 144 4.83 -5.94 -12.70
CA ASP A 144 5.28 -4.76 -13.45
C ASP A 144 6.72 -4.35 -13.10
N TYR A 145 7.20 -4.63 -11.88
CA TYR A 145 8.59 -4.35 -11.53
C TYR A 145 9.58 -5.14 -12.38
N LYS A 146 9.31 -6.43 -12.61
CA LYS A 146 10.14 -7.28 -13.46
C LYS A 146 10.19 -6.76 -14.91
N ASP A 147 9.04 -6.34 -15.42
CA ASP A 147 8.87 -5.95 -16.82
C ASP A 147 9.36 -4.53 -17.12
N HIS A 148 9.40 -3.66 -16.11
CA HIS A 148 9.63 -2.23 -16.28
C HIS A 148 10.95 -1.70 -15.72
N LEU A 149 11.58 -2.32 -14.71
CA LEU A 149 12.81 -1.81 -14.06
C LEU A 149 13.99 -1.68 -15.05
N ASN A 150 14.09 -2.58 -16.01
CA ASN A 150 15.15 -2.57 -17.03
C ASN A 150 14.62 -2.21 -18.42
N ASN A 151 13.43 -1.64 -18.51
CA ASN A 151 12.80 -1.29 -19.79
C ASN A 151 13.14 0.15 -20.17
N ASN A 152 13.93 0.32 -21.23
CA ASN A 152 14.39 1.63 -21.68
C ASN A 152 13.25 2.61 -22.01
N HIS A 153 12.12 2.14 -22.52
CA HIS A 153 10.96 2.99 -22.82
C HIS A 153 10.31 3.49 -21.52
N THR A 154 10.22 2.64 -20.49
CA THR A 154 9.71 3.05 -19.18
C THR A 154 10.64 4.03 -18.49
N LEU A 155 11.96 3.78 -18.52
CA LEU A 155 12.96 4.69 -17.95
C LEU A 155 13.00 6.04 -18.70
N ALA A 156 12.87 6.03 -20.03
CA ALA A 156 12.74 7.27 -20.80
C ALA A 156 11.47 8.07 -20.40
N LEU A 157 10.37 7.38 -20.10
CA LEU A 157 9.15 8.02 -19.60
C LEU A 157 9.36 8.59 -18.21
N CYS A 158 10.09 7.90 -17.31
CA CYS A 158 10.43 8.44 -15.98
C CYS A 158 11.10 9.81 -16.07
N ASN A 159 11.95 10.04 -17.09
CA ASN A 159 12.64 11.32 -17.30
C ASN A 159 11.70 12.46 -17.72
N LYS A 160 10.50 12.16 -18.22
CA LYS A 160 9.46 13.14 -18.52
C LYS A 160 8.60 13.50 -17.30
N ILE A 161 8.80 12.80 -16.18
CA ILE A 161 7.98 12.98 -14.98
C ILE A 161 8.70 13.87 -13.98
N LYS A 162 8.04 14.94 -13.60
CA LYS A 162 8.48 15.91 -12.59
C LYS A 162 7.69 15.71 -11.32
N VAL A 163 8.32 15.98 -10.18
CA VAL A 163 7.67 15.99 -8.87
C VAL A 163 7.95 17.31 -8.17
N ASN A 164 6.91 17.95 -7.66
CA ASN A 164 6.99 19.31 -7.09
C ASN A 164 6.18 19.40 -5.79
N PRO A 165 6.52 20.33 -4.88
CA PRO A 165 5.67 20.60 -3.73
C PRO A 165 4.33 21.21 -4.17
N ASP A 166 3.23 20.66 -3.65
CA ASP A 166 1.89 21.19 -3.87
C ASP A 166 1.24 21.63 -2.56
N LYS A 167 0.66 22.82 -2.56
CA LYS A 167 0.08 23.42 -1.35
C LYS A 167 -1.19 22.71 -0.88
N ASP A 168 -1.98 22.17 -1.78
CA ASP A 168 -3.23 21.50 -1.44
C ASP A 168 -2.94 20.10 -0.93
N ALA A 169 -1.98 19.39 -1.51
CA ALA A 169 -1.49 18.12 -0.99
C ALA A 169 -0.83 18.30 0.40
N GLU A 170 -0.07 19.38 0.61
CA GLU A 170 0.54 19.68 1.91
C GLU A 170 -0.51 19.94 3.00
N LYS A 171 -1.59 20.65 2.70
CA LYS A 171 -2.70 20.89 3.66
C LYS A 171 -3.41 19.61 4.10
N CYS A 172 -3.44 18.60 3.24
CA CYS A 172 -4.06 17.30 3.56
C CYS A 172 -3.16 16.40 4.39
N CYS A 173 -1.86 16.65 4.42
CA CYS A 173 -0.88 15.86 5.17
C CYS A 173 -0.85 16.33 6.65
N PRO A 174 -0.80 15.42 7.64
CA PRO A 174 -0.58 13.97 7.53
C PRO A 174 -1.86 13.14 7.41
N GLU A 175 -3.05 13.74 7.48
CA GLU A 175 -4.33 13.01 7.50
C GLU A 175 -4.53 12.18 6.22
N PHE A 176 -4.28 12.80 5.06
CA PHE A 176 -4.35 12.13 3.76
C PHE A 176 -3.06 12.31 2.97
N MET A 177 -2.71 11.27 2.20
CA MET A 177 -1.55 11.25 1.31
C MET A 177 -1.99 11.65 -0.10
N SER A 178 -2.44 12.90 -0.23
CA SER A 178 -3.02 13.46 -1.45
C SER A 178 -1.98 13.76 -2.52
N ALA A 179 -2.42 13.84 -3.78
CA ALA A 179 -1.59 14.26 -4.90
C ALA A 179 -2.37 15.07 -5.93
N LYS A 180 -1.66 15.97 -6.62
CA LYS A 180 -2.14 16.66 -7.80
C LYS A 180 -1.38 16.15 -9.02
N VAL A 181 -2.09 15.68 -10.02
CA VAL A 181 -1.51 15.16 -11.26
C VAL A 181 -1.86 16.13 -12.40
N LYS A 182 -0.84 16.59 -13.11
CA LYS A 182 -1.00 17.30 -14.39
C LYS A 182 -0.37 16.46 -15.47
N MET A 183 -1.12 16.20 -16.52
CA MET A 183 -0.65 15.47 -17.69
C MET A 183 -0.77 16.35 -18.93
N VAL A 184 0.26 16.41 -19.73
CA VAL A 184 0.23 17.08 -21.04
C VAL A 184 0.11 16.00 -22.11
N VAL A 185 -1.01 16.01 -22.83
CA VAL A 185 -1.32 15.05 -23.89
C VAL A 185 -1.62 15.81 -25.17
N LYS A 186 -0.84 15.59 -26.22
CA LYS A 186 -0.97 16.34 -27.52
C LYS A 186 -0.98 17.84 -27.32
N GLY A 187 -0.11 18.34 -26.46
CA GLY A 187 0.03 19.77 -26.14
C GLY A 187 -1.10 20.37 -25.28
N LYS A 188 -2.06 19.57 -24.82
CA LYS A 188 -3.13 19.99 -23.93
C LYS A 188 -2.88 19.52 -22.52
N THR A 189 -3.09 20.40 -21.54
CA THR A 189 -2.92 20.10 -20.11
C THR A 189 -4.23 19.65 -19.49
N TYR A 190 -4.17 18.55 -18.75
CA TYR A 190 -5.26 17.99 -17.96
C TYR A 190 -4.79 17.87 -16.51
N GLU A 191 -5.68 18.13 -15.56
CA GLU A 191 -5.35 18.14 -14.14
C GLU A 191 -6.35 17.32 -13.33
N LYS A 192 -5.85 16.58 -12.35
CA LYS A 192 -6.65 15.84 -11.37
C LYS A 192 -6.05 15.99 -9.99
N PHE A 193 -6.86 16.37 -9.01
CA PHE A 193 -6.49 16.33 -7.60
C PHE A 193 -7.18 15.14 -6.92
N VAL A 194 -6.38 14.26 -6.35
CA VAL A 194 -6.88 13.13 -5.57
C VAL A 194 -6.59 13.40 -4.11
N LYS A 195 -7.64 13.72 -3.35
CA LYS A 195 -7.53 14.00 -1.91
C LYS A 195 -7.33 12.71 -1.13
N ILE A 196 -8.19 11.73 -1.32
CA ILE A 196 -8.21 10.46 -0.58
C ILE A 196 -7.89 9.35 -1.57
N PRO A 197 -6.69 8.75 -1.51
CA PRO A 197 -6.32 7.66 -2.41
C PRO A 197 -7.18 6.42 -2.16
N LYS A 198 -7.34 5.62 -3.19
CA LYS A 198 -8.03 4.34 -3.11
C LYS A 198 -7.42 3.43 -2.04
N GLY A 199 -8.29 2.71 -1.35
CA GLY A 199 -7.96 1.78 -0.27
C GLY A 199 -7.83 2.44 1.11
N GLU A 200 -8.07 3.76 1.24
CA GLU A 200 -8.35 4.38 2.54
C GLU A 200 -9.76 4.02 3.00
N PRO A 201 -10.05 4.04 4.31
CA PRO A 201 -11.40 3.74 4.82
C PRO A 201 -12.51 4.57 4.16
N GLU A 202 -12.23 5.84 3.87
CA GLU A 202 -13.17 6.78 3.24
C GLU A 202 -13.28 6.60 1.71
N ASN A 203 -12.38 5.86 1.10
CA ASN A 203 -12.36 5.50 -0.32
C ASN A 203 -11.94 4.04 -0.49
N PHE A 204 -12.69 3.13 0.16
CA PHE A 204 -12.32 1.73 0.26
C PHE A 204 -12.41 1.00 -1.08
N MET A 205 -11.67 -0.09 -1.20
CA MET A 205 -11.72 -0.96 -2.38
C MET A 205 -13.03 -1.74 -2.40
N LYS A 206 -13.58 -1.94 -3.60
CA LYS A 206 -14.73 -2.84 -3.82
C LYS A 206 -14.27 -4.30 -3.81
N ASP A 207 -15.21 -5.22 -3.58
CA ASP A 207 -14.91 -6.66 -3.53
C ASP A 207 -14.21 -7.16 -4.80
N GLU A 208 -14.66 -6.68 -5.98
CA GLU A 208 -14.05 -7.06 -7.26
C GLU A 208 -12.58 -6.60 -7.36
N GLU A 209 -12.25 -5.45 -6.76
CA GLU A 209 -10.87 -4.92 -6.74
C GLU A 209 -9.97 -5.74 -5.80
N PHE A 210 -10.52 -6.17 -4.64
CA PHE A 210 -9.83 -7.12 -3.75
C PHE A 210 -9.58 -8.46 -4.42
N ILE A 211 -10.62 -9.02 -5.07
CA ILE A 211 -10.52 -10.29 -5.79
C ILE A 211 -9.49 -10.18 -6.91
N SER A 212 -9.52 -9.10 -7.69
CA SER A 212 -8.56 -8.85 -8.76
C SER A 212 -7.12 -8.76 -8.25
N LYS A 213 -6.91 -8.04 -7.14
CA LYS A 213 -5.60 -7.97 -6.48
C LYS A 213 -5.14 -9.34 -5.99
N PHE A 214 -6.00 -10.09 -5.31
CA PHE A 214 -5.70 -11.42 -4.80
C PHE A 214 -5.32 -12.37 -5.94
N LYS A 215 -6.13 -12.43 -6.99
CA LYS A 215 -5.87 -13.25 -8.19
C LYS A 215 -4.54 -12.88 -8.83
N GLY A 216 -4.28 -11.61 -9.09
CA GLY A 216 -3.02 -11.17 -9.67
C GLY A 216 -1.77 -11.53 -8.85
N LEU A 217 -1.90 -11.78 -7.54
CA LEU A 217 -0.80 -12.21 -6.68
C LEU A 217 -0.66 -13.73 -6.57
N THR A 218 -1.71 -14.49 -6.86
CA THR A 218 -1.76 -15.95 -6.62
C THR A 218 -1.74 -16.78 -7.88
N GLU A 219 -2.33 -16.30 -8.98
CA GLU A 219 -2.37 -17.01 -10.28
C GLU A 219 -1.00 -17.43 -10.84
N PRO A 220 0.11 -16.68 -10.62
CA PRO A 220 1.43 -17.15 -11.05
C PRO A 220 1.93 -18.41 -10.31
N TYR A 221 1.32 -18.75 -9.16
CA TYR A 221 1.81 -19.82 -8.26
C TYR A 221 0.82 -20.93 -8.00
N LEU A 222 -0.47 -20.71 -8.27
CA LEU A 222 -1.54 -21.66 -7.97
C LEU A 222 -2.42 -21.89 -9.20
N SER A 223 -3.01 -23.07 -9.31
CA SER A 223 -4.01 -23.36 -10.34
C SER A 223 -5.25 -22.46 -10.17
N ASN A 224 -5.94 -22.18 -11.27
CA ASN A 224 -7.18 -21.39 -11.26
C ASN A 224 -8.24 -21.97 -10.32
N GLU A 225 -8.29 -23.29 -10.18
CA GLU A 225 -9.21 -23.95 -9.25
C GLU A 225 -8.90 -23.59 -7.80
N ARG A 226 -7.63 -23.72 -7.39
CA ARG A 226 -7.17 -23.34 -6.03
C ARG A 226 -7.35 -21.85 -5.74
N VAL A 227 -7.05 -20.99 -6.71
CA VAL A 227 -7.27 -19.54 -6.58
C VAL A 227 -8.75 -19.24 -6.33
N ASN A 228 -9.67 -19.88 -7.04
CA ASN A 228 -11.11 -19.69 -6.82
C ASN A 228 -11.56 -20.24 -5.46
N GLN A 229 -11.09 -21.44 -5.07
CA GLN A 229 -11.39 -22.03 -3.75
C GLN A 229 -10.91 -21.13 -2.60
N LEU A 230 -9.69 -20.60 -2.69
CA LEU A 230 -9.17 -19.64 -1.72
C LEU A 230 -9.96 -18.34 -1.71
N THR A 231 -10.34 -17.81 -2.88
CA THR A 231 -11.15 -16.61 -2.98
C THR A 231 -12.48 -16.78 -2.25
N ASP A 232 -13.19 -17.87 -2.53
CA ASP A 232 -14.49 -18.15 -1.92
C ASP A 232 -14.37 -18.39 -0.40
N LEU A 233 -13.31 -19.08 0.03
CA LEU A 233 -13.05 -19.33 1.44
C LEU A 233 -12.71 -18.05 2.19
N MET A 234 -11.87 -17.19 1.62
CA MET A 234 -11.46 -15.92 2.26
C MET A 234 -12.60 -14.93 2.35
N LEU A 235 -13.49 -14.85 1.36
CA LEU A 235 -14.67 -13.99 1.41
C LEU A 235 -15.73 -14.44 2.44
N LYS A 236 -15.64 -15.70 2.90
CA LYS A 236 -16.55 -16.31 3.88
C LYS A 236 -15.81 -16.84 5.11
N ILE A 237 -14.67 -16.26 5.43
CA ILE A 237 -13.80 -16.76 6.51
C ILE A 237 -14.48 -16.75 7.88
N ASP A 238 -15.40 -15.83 8.10
CA ASP A 238 -16.23 -15.74 9.29
C ASP A 238 -17.19 -16.92 9.47
N GLN A 239 -17.48 -17.67 8.40
CA GLN A 239 -18.33 -18.86 8.36
C GLN A 239 -17.52 -20.16 8.37
N ALA A 240 -16.19 -20.07 8.31
CA ALA A 240 -15.34 -21.24 8.24
C ALA A 240 -15.25 -21.94 9.60
N ASN A 241 -15.59 -23.25 9.63
CA ASN A 241 -15.44 -24.08 10.84
C ASN A 241 -13.96 -24.40 11.14
N ASN A 242 -13.09 -24.35 10.14
CA ASN A 242 -11.68 -24.67 10.25
C ASN A 242 -10.88 -23.88 9.20
N VAL A 243 -9.82 -23.22 9.65
CA VAL A 243 -8.93 -22.42 8.79
C VAL A 243 -7.83 -23.27 8.12
N ASN A 244 -7.72 -24.56 8.41
CA ASN A 244 -6.68 -25.42 7.82
C ASN A 244 -6.79 -25.50 6.29
N SER A 245 -7.99 -25.41 5.74
CA SER A 245 -8.21 -25.40 4.27
C SER A 245 -7.48 -24.24 3.59
N ILE A 246 -7.26 -23.11 4.27
CA ILE A 246 -6.47 -22.00 3.74
C ILE A 246 -5.05 -22.48 3.43
N PHE A 247 -4.45 -23.22 4.36
CA PHE A 247 -3.09 -23.74 4.21
C PHE A 247 -3.02 -24.86 3.16
N GLU A 248 -4.05 -25.68 3.08
CA GLU A 248 -4.13 -26.77 2.08
C GLU A 248 -4.20 -26.20 0.65
N TYR A 249 -5.10 -25.24 0.40
CA TYR A 249 -5.26 -24.63 -0.92
C TYR A 249 -4.13 -23.67 -1.30
N SER A 250 -3.38 -23.13 -0.34
CA SER A 250 -2.25 -22.23 -0.58
C SER A 250 -0.91 -22.94 -0.84
N GLN A 251 -0.88 -24.27 -0.79
CA GLN A 251 0.35 -25.02 -1.12
C GLN A 251 0.65 -24.89 -2.61
N ILE A 252 1.89 -24.51 -2.91
CA ILE A 252 2.40 -24.43 -4.27
C ILE A 252 2.72 -25.86 -4.72
N ASP A 253 2.26 -26.24 -5.91
CA ASP A 253 2.67 -27.47 -6.55
C ASP A 253 4.11 -27.28 -7.04
N LEU A 254 5.08 -27.85 -6.32
CA LEU A 254 6.51 -27.84 -6.66
C LEU A 254 6.84 -28.88 -7.72
#